data_a69e27ed6ab9e64dd4bcc467102b395c
#
_entry.id   a69e27ed6ab9e64dd4bcc467102b395c
#
_cell.length_a   1.000
_cell.length_b   1.000
_cell.length_c   1.000
_cell.angle_alpha   90.00
_cell.angle_beta   90.00
_cell.angle_gamma   90.00
#
_symmetry.space_group_name_H-M   'P 1'
#
loop_
_entity.id
_entity.type
_entity.pdbx_description
1 polymer ?
#
loop_
_entity_poly.entity_id
_entity_poly.type
_entity_poly.pdbx_seq_one_letter_code
_entity_poly.pdbx_strand_id
1 'polypeptide(L)'
;PGVVPAIVMAMEAFTQVGDPILIQPPVYYPFAAAIRNTGRKVVTNPLLLKDEQYQIDFEDFEEKAKTCKLFILCNPHNPGGRVWTKDELERLASICLKHKVLMISDEIHADLTLPPYQHTSLATLSKEVAESCVTFSSASKTFNMAGLASAYAVIPNAEVRKKFLDKTVGYMLTDGNVFAFQTTVAAYEQGEEWLSQLLSYIQGNINYLTQYIDQHLPKVKYIVPQASYLVFLDFRE
;
A
#
# COMPACT_ATOMS: atom_id res chain seq x y z
N PRO A 1 -2.29 11.45 -11.46
CA PRO A 1 -1.33 10.75 -12.32
C PRO A 1 -0.87 9.38 -11.78
N GLY A 2 -1.55 8.82 -10.74
CA GLY A 2 -1.23 7.53 -10.13
C GLY A 2 -0.85 7.63 -8.65
N VAL A 3 -0.80 6.46 -7.96
CA VAL A 3 -0.57 6.41 -6.51
C VAL A 3 0.82 6.88 -6.11
N VAL A 4 1.89 6.46 -6.82
CA VAL A 4 3.26 6.87 -6.47
C VAL A 4 3.45 8.39 -6.56
N PRO A 5 3.04 9.08 -7.63
CA PRO A 5 3.03 10.54 -7.65
C PRO A 5 2.19 11.17 -6.54
N ALA A 6 1.05 10.58 -6.18
CA ALA A 6 0.22 11.07 -5.08
C ALA A 6 0.94 10.94 -3.72
N ILE A 7 1.66 9.84 -3.48
CA ILE A 7 2.51 9.66 -2.30
C ILE A 7 3.61 10.73 -2.26
N VAL A 8 4.25 11.02 -3.41
CA VAL A 8 5.26 12.10 -3.49
C VAL A 8 4.64 13.45 -3.10
N MET A 9 3.46 13.77 -3.62
CA MET A 9 2.75 15.01 -3.26
C MET A 9 2.41 15.07 -1.76
N ALA A 10 1.98 13.95 -1.18
CA ALA A 10 1.73 13.87 0.26
C ALA A 10 3.01 14.07 1.08
N MET A 11 4.12 13.42 0.72
CA MET A 11 5.40 13.66 1.37
C MET A 11 5.78 15.14 1.33
N GLU A 12 5.62 15.80 0.20
CA GLU A 12 5.94 17.22 0.05
C GLU A 12 4.96 18.16 0.76
N ALA A 13 3.70 17.76 0.92
CA ALA A 13 2.70 18.53 1.65
C ALA A 13 2.91 18.47 3.17
N PHE A 14 3.42 17.36 3.69
CA PHE A 14 3.42 17.08 5.13
C PHE A 14 4.82 17.00 5.75
N THR A 15 5.88 17.00 4.95
CA THR A 15 7.26 16.90 5.41
C THR A 15 8.16 17.89 4.69
N GLN A 16 9.35 18.13 5.26
CA GLN A 16 10.39 18.97 4.68
C GLN A 16 11.59 18.10 4.26
N VAL A 17 12.49 18.66 3.44
CA VAL A 17 13.78 18.04 3.13
C VAL A 17 14.52 17.72 4.43
N GLY A 18 15.04 16.51 4.53
CA GLY A 18 15.71 16.01 5.74
C GLY A 18 14.81 15.30 6.74
N ASP A 19 13.48 15.42 6.66
CA ASP A 19 12.57 14.72 7.56
C ASP A 19 12.62 13.19 7.37
N PRO A 20 12.55 12.40 8.46
CA PRO A 20 12.52 10.96 8.41
C PRO A 20 11.11 10.44 8.09
N ILE A 21 11.06 9.48 7.14
CA ILE A 21 9.86 8.78 6.71
C ILE A 21 10.06 7.29 6.92
N LEU A 22 9.10 6.64 7.60
CA LEU A 22 9.14 5.23 7.97
C LEU A 22 8.51 4.37 6.88
N ILE A 23 9.18 3.27 6.54
CA ILE A 23 8.69 2.20 5.65
C ILE A 23 9.08 0.83 6.19
N GLN A 24 8.43 -0.24 5.69
CA GLN A 24 8.60 -1.61 6.17
C GLN A 24 9.13 -2.57 5.08
N PRO A 25 10.46 -2.57 4.79
CA PRO A 25 11.02 -3.49 3.80
C PRO A 25 10.99 -4.97 4.27
N PRO A 26 10.94 -5.93 3.29
CA PRO A 26 10.86 -5.67 1.84
C PRO A 26 9.53 -5.06 1.49
N VAL A 27 9.52 -3.95 0.77
CA VAL A 27 8.30 -3.23 0.38
C VAL A 27 8.48 -2.68 -1.03
N TYR A 28 7.42 -2.29 -1.66
CA TYR A 28 7.42 -1.71 -2.99
C TYR A 28 8.55 -0.68 -3.15
N TYR A 29 9.55 -1.04 -3.98
CA TYR A 29 10.82 -0.33 -4.08
C TYR A 29 10.71 1.17 -4.39
N PRO A 30 9.67 1.65 -5.13
CA PRO A 30 9.53 3.08 -5.39
C PRO A 30 9.32 3.94 -4.14
N PHE A 31 8.85 3.39 -3.01
CA PHE A 31 8.72 4.18 -1.78
C PHE A 31 10.08 4.73 -1.32
N ALA A 32 11.08 3.85 -1.19
CA ALA A 32 12.42 4.28 -0.78
C ALA A 32 13.06 5.23 -1.80
N ALA A 33 12.85 4.99 -3.10
CA ALA A 33 13.33 5.86 -4.16
C ALA A 33 12.67 7.26 -4.09
N ALA A 34 11.34 7.31 -3.93
CA ALA A 34 10.60 8.56 -3.81
C ALA A 34 11.04 9.38 -2.58
N ILE A 35 11.23 8.73 -1.44
CA ILE A 35 11.71 9.38 -0.22
C ILE A 35 13.10 10.01 -0.45
N ARG A 36 14.04 9.25 -1.03
CA ARG A 36 15.41 9.75 -1.30
C ARG A 36 15.41 10.87 -2.35
N ASN A 37 14.68 10.68 -3.45
CA ASN A 37 14.66 11.64 -4.56
C ASN A 37 14.03 12.98 -4.18
N THR A 38 13.18 12.98 -3.15
CA THR A 38 12.60 14.20 -2.58
C THR A 38 13.42 14.79 -1.42
N GLY A 39 14.62 14.25 -1.18
CA GLY A 39 15.54 14.74 -0.15
C GLY A 39 15.15 14.37 1.28
N ARG A 40 14.19 13.46 1.50
CA ARG A 40 13.81 12.96 2.81
C ARG A 40 14.69 11.78 3.22
N LYS A 41 14.68 11.43 4.51
CA LYS A 41 15.46 10.32 5.05
C LYS A 41 14.59 9.07 5.12
N VAL A 42 15.07 7.97 4.55
CA VAL A 42 14.43 6.66 4.70
C VAL A 42 14.75 6.11 6.08
N VAL A 43 13.73 5.81 6.86
CA VAL A 43 13.81 5.03 8.10
C VAL A 43 13.11 3.70 7.85
N THR A 44 13.72 2.61 8.29
CA THR A 44 13.20 1.27 8.01
C THR A 44 12.85 0.52 9.29
N ASN A 45 11.70 -0.13 9.29
CA ASN A 45 11.31 -1.19 10.21
C ASN A 45 11.21 -2.48 9.40
N PRO A 46 12.29 -3.27 9.28
CA PRO A 46 12.29 -4.46 8.45
C PRO A 46 11.24 -5.47 8.94
N LEU A 47 10.46 -6.01 8.01
CA LEU A 47 9.55 -7.09 8.31
C LEU A 47 10.31 -8.38 8.62
N LEU A 48 9.85 -9.12 9.59
CA LEU A 48 10.42 -10.40 10.01
C LEU A 48 9.72 -11.53 9.25
N LEU A 49 10.48 -12.39 8.59
CA LEU A 49 9.93 -13.61 8.00
C LEU A 49 9.88 -14.70 9.08
N LYS A 50 8.67 -15.01 9.56
CA LYS A 50 8.39 -16.06 10.54
C LYS A 50 7.20 -16.87 10.08
N ASP A 51 7.25 -18.17 10.28
CA ASP A 51 6.16 -19.09 9.93
C ASP A 51 5.64 -18.86 8.50
N GLU A 52 6.57 -18.72 7.55
CA GLU A 52 6.31 -18.47 6.12
C GLU A 52 5.50 -17.21 5.82
N GLN A 53 5.48 -16.26 6.75
CA GLN A 53 4.79 -14.97 6.58
C GLN A 53 5.62 -13.79 7.08
N TYR A 54 5.42 -12.64 6.49
CA TYR A 54 5.98 -11.40 7.01
C TYR A 54 5.18 -10.92 8.22
N GLN A 55 5.90 -10.60 9.29
CA GLN A 55 5.37 -10.08 10.55
C GLN A 55 6.02 -8.74 10.87
N ILE A 56 5.30 -7.90 11.59
CA ILE A 56 5.78 -6.58 12.00
C ILE A 56 6.53 -6.71 13.33
N ASP A 57 7.75 -6.19 13.38
CA ASP A 57 8.44 -5.94 14.65
C ASP A 57 7.90 -4.63 15.24
N PHE A 58 6.92 -4.74 16.11
CA PHE A 58 6.25 -3.59 16.70
C PHE A 58 7.11 -2.80 17.70
N GLU A 59 8.09 -3.45 18.33
CA GLU A 59 8.99 -2.77 19.25
C GLU A 59 9.95 -1.87 18.47
N ASP A 60 10.57 -2.40 17.42
CA ASP A 60 11.40 -1.62 16.51
C ASP A 60 10.58 -0.55 15.78
N PHE A 61 9.32 -0.87 15.39
CA PHE A 61 8.43 0.10 14.76
C PHE A 61 8.17 1.30 15.67
N GLU A 62 7.82 1.06 16.93
CA GLU A 62 7.56 2.14 17.89
C GLU A 62 8.81 2.99 18.15
N GLU A 63 9.98 2.36 18.28
CA GLU A 63 11.24 3.09 18.47
C GLU A 63 11.54 4.03 17.29
N LYS A 64 11.32 3.56 16.05
CA LYS A 64 11.50 4.36 14.82
C LYS A 64 10.45 5.47 14.71
N ALA A 65 9.21 5.17 15.06
CA ALA A 65 8.09 6.12 14.99
C ALA A 65 8.32 7.38 15.84
N LYS A 66 9.04 7.27 16.96
CA LYS A 66 9.36 8.42 17.83
C LYS A 66 10.00 9.60 17.09
N THR A 67 10.74 9.34 16.04
CA THR A 67 11.49 10.37 15.30
C THR A 67 10.89 10.67 13.93
N CYS A 68 10.02 9.80 13.41
CA CYS A 68 9.46 9.93 12.07
C CYS A 68 8.32 10.95 12.03
N LYS A 69 8.16 11.61 10.87
CA LYS A 69 7.04 12.52 10.58
C LYS A 69 5.90 11.84 9.85
N LEU A 70 6.24 10.79 9.10
CA LEU A 70 5.32 10.12 8.21
C LEU A 70 5.65 8.64 8.14
N PHE A 71 4.63 7.80 8.05
CA PHE A 71 4.72 6.36 7.81
C PHE A 71 3.98 6.01 6.52
N ILE A 72 4.60 5.23 5.63
CA ILE A 72 3.97 4.72 4.42
C ILE A 72 3.70 3.23 4.61
N LEU A 73 2.43 2.90 4.77
CA LEU A 73 1.92 1.54 4.85
C LEU A 73 1.57 1.03 3.44
N CYS A 74 1.98 -0.18 3.11
CA CYS A 74 1.51 -0.93 1.94
C CYS A 74 0.44 -1.94 2.40
N ASN A 75 -0.81 -1.75 2.02
CA ASN A 75 -1.94 -2.52 2.53
C ASN A 75 -3.00 -2.80 1.46
N PRO A 76 -3.10 -4.01 0.90
CA PRO A 76 -2.26 -5.20 1.13
C PRO A 76 -0.80 -5.01 0.74
N HIS A 77 0.06 -5.82 1.33
CA HIS A 77 1.50 -5.65 1.25
C HIS A 77 2.10 -6.20 -0.05
N ASN A 78 2.89 -5.38 -0.72
CA ASN A 78 3.68 -5.74 -1.90
C ASN A 78 5.18 -5.59 -1.57
N PRO A 79 6.06 -6.61 -1.76
CA PRO A 79 5.83 -7.82 -2.58
C PRO A 79 5.33 -9.05 -1.80
N GLY A 80 5.24 -9.00 -0.49
CA GLY A 80 4.97 -10.17 0.36
C GLY A 80 3.54 -10.73 0.27
N GLY A 81 2.63 -10.06 -0.43
CA GLY A 81 1.24 -10.52 -0.59
C GLY A 81 0.42 -10.56 0.72
N ARG A 82 0.90 -9.95 1.78
CA ARG A 82 0.30 -10.02 3.11
C ARG A 82 -0.94 -9.14 3.21
N VAL A 83 -2.05 -9.66 3.72
CA VAL A 83 -3.21 -8.89 4.18
C VAL A 83 -3.07 -8.69 5.69
N TRP A 84 -2.87 -7.45 6.11
CA TRP A 84 -2.72 -7.13 7.53
C TRP A 84 -4.03 -7.35 8.28
N THR A 85 -3.96 -8.00 9.42
CA THR A 85 -5.13 -8.19 10.29
C THR A 85 -5.57 -6.86 10.90
N LYS A 86 -6.84 -6.79 11.31
CA LYS A 86 -7.35 -5.61 11.99
C LYS A 86 -6.54 -5.26 13.23
N ASP A 87 -6.15 -6.24 14.04
CA ASP A 87 -5.36 -6.06 15.27
C ASP A 87 -3.96 -5.50 14.96
N GLU A 88 -3.30 -5.99 13.89
CA GLU A 88 -2.01 -5.46 13.44
C GLU A 88 -2.13 -3.99 13.01
N LEU A 89 -3.19 -3.66 12.26
CA LEU A 89 -3.46 -2.29 11.81
C LEU A 89 -3.81 -1.36 12.99
N GLU A 90 -4.62 -1.81 13.94
CA GLU A 90 -4.95 -1.06 15.15
C GLU A 90 -3.69 -0.76 15.99
N ARG A 91 -2.81 -1.73 16.12
CA ARG A 91 -1.54 -1.56 16.84
C ARG A 91 -0.61 -0.56 16.14
N LEU A 92 -0.44 -0.66 14.82
CA LEU A 92 0.31 0.31 14.01
C LEU A 92 -0.26 1.73 14.17
N ALA A 93 -1.57 1.86 14.00
CA ALA A 93 -2.26 3.14 14.10
C ALA A 93 -2.12 3.76 15.50
N SER A 94 -2.27 2.97 16.57
CA SER A 94 -2.09 3.43 17.95
C SER A 94 -0.69 4.00 18.18
N ILE A 95 0.35 3.34 17.69
CA ILE A 95 1.73 3.83 17.78
C ILE A 95 1.89 5.14 17.00
N CYS A 96 1.37 5.21 15.77
CA CYS A 96 1.44 6.41 14.95
C CYS A 96 0.73 7.61 15.61
N LEU A 97 -0.46 7.40 16.16
CA LEU A 97 -1.21 8.42 16.89
C LEU A 97 -0.44 8.91 18.13
N LYS A 98 0.08 7.98 18.93
CA LYS A 98 0.88 8.27 20.13
C LYS A 98 2.07 9.19 19.83
N HIS A 99 2.76 8.96 18.71
CA HIS A 99 3.95 9.69 18.31
C HIS A 99 3.68 10.79 17.27
N LYS A 100 2.40 11.08 16.95
CA LYS A 100 1.96 12.11 15.98
C LYS A 100 2.56 11.91 14.59
N VAL A 101 2.69 10.65 14.16
CA VAL A 101 3.13 10.26 12.82
C VAL A 101 1.92 10.24 11.90
N LEU A 102 1.93 11.03 10.82
CA LEU A 102 0.90 10.96 9.80
C LEU A 102 1.04 9.66 9.02
N MET A 103 -0.07 8.97 8.78
CA MET A 103 -0.10 7.71 8.05
C MET A 103 -0.50 7.92 6.59
N ILE A 104 0.26 7.35 5.66
CA ILE A 104 -0.15 7.14 4.27
C ILE A 104 -0.42 5.65 4.10
N SER A 105 -1.64 5.29 3.69
CA SER A 105 -2.01 3.91 3.35
C SER A 105 -2.12 3.78 1.84
N ASP A 106 -1.19 3.04 1.23
CA ASP A 106 -1.28 2.63 -0.17
C ASP A 106 -2.13 1.36 -0.26
N GLU A 107 -3.37 1.52 -0.70
CA GLU A 107 -4.37 0.45 -0.78
C GLU A 107 -4.68 0.04 -2.23
N ILE A 108 -3.75 0.26 -3.15
CA ILE A 108 -3.93 -0.02 -4.57
C ILE A 108 -4.21 -1.51 -4.88
N HIS A 109 -3.87 -2.42 -3.98
CA HIS A 109 -4.13 -3.86 -4.10
C HIS A 109 -5.36 -4.35 -3.30
N ALA A 110 -6.14 -3.45 -2.69
CA ALA A 110 -7.26 -3.79 -1.82
C ALA A 110 -8.27 -4.75 -2.48
N ASP A 111 -8.71 -4.42 -3.70
CA ASP A 111 -9.69 -5.22 -4.44
C ASP A 111 -9.14 -6.57 -4.92
N LEU A 112 -7.81 -6.75 -4.90
CA LEU A 112 -7.13 -7.99 -5.28
C LEU A 112 -6.86 -8.91 -4.07
N THR A 113 -7.57 -8.71 -2.97
CA THR A 113 -7.53 -9.62 -1.82
C THR A 113 -8.16 -10.95 -2.17
N LEU A 114 -7.42 -12.03 -1.95
CA LEU A 114 -7.83 -13.40 -2.32
C LEU A 114 -8.64 -14.06 -1.19
N PRO A 115 -9.74 -14.75 -1.50
CA PRO A 115 -10.46 -15.52 -0.49
C PRO A 115 -9.57 -16.55 0.23
N PRO A 116 -9.73 -16.80 1.54
CA PRO A 116 -10.77 -16.26 2.42
C PRO A 116 -10.41 -14.94 3.11
N TYR A 117 -9.31 -14.28 2.73
CA TYR A 117 -8.83 -13.06 3.36
C TYR A 117 -9.74 -11.88 3.04
N GLN A 118 -9.74 -10.89 3.93
CA GLN A 118 -10.51 -9.65 3.76
C GLN A 118 -9.62 -8.45 4.05
N HIS A 119 -9.61 -7.51 3.12
CA HIS A 119 -8.92 -6.25 3.31
C HIS A 119 -9.64 -5.37 4.34
N THR A 120 -8.86 -4.75 5.21
CA THR A 120 -9.34 -3.70 6.12
C THR A 120 -8.62 -2.40 5.77
N SER A 121 -9.38 -1.39 5.36
CA SER A 121 -8.79 -0.06 5.12
C SER A 121 -8.40 0.58 6.46
N LEU A 122 -7.18 1.15 6.51
CA LEU A 122 -6.66 1.79 7.72
C LEU A 122 -7.61 2.90 8.22
N ALA A 123 -8.19 3.67 7.31
CA ALA A 123 -9.10 4.76 7.64
C ALA A 123 -10.44 4.31 8.24
N THR A 124 -10.76 3.02 8.24
CA THR A 124 -12.02 2.49 8.80
C THR A 124 -11.91 2.06 10.26
N LEU A 125 -10.72 2.03 10.84
CA LEU A 125 -10.48 1.54 12.21
C LEU A 125 -11.14 2.42 13.26
N SER A 126 -10.97 3.73 13.16
CA SER A 126 -11.61 4.71 14.03
C SER A 126 -11.62 6.10 13.38
N LYS A 127 -12.45 7.01 13.92
CA LYS A 127 -12.46 8.40 13.47
C LYS A 127 -11.09 9.07 13.63
N GLU A 128 -10.41 8.83 14.75
CA GLU A 128 -9.10 9.41 15.05
C GLU A 128 -8.03 8.93 14.04
N VAL A 129 -8.04 7.64 13.71
CA VAL A 129 -7.16 7.08 12.67
C VAL A 129 -7.47 7.68 11.30
N ALA A 130 -8.74 7.76 10.93
CA ALA A 130 -9.18 8.37 9.66
C ALA A 130 -8.73 9.82 9.51
N GLU A 131 -8.79 10.61 10.61
CA GLU A 131 -8.35 12.01 10.62
C GLU A 131 -6.83 12.16 10.56
N SER A 132 -6.07 11.11 10.86
CA SER A 132 -4.60 11.06 10.84
C SER A 132 -4.05 10.21 9.69
N CYS A 133 -4.88 9.92 8.69
CA CYS A 133 -4.53 9.04 7.57
C CYS A 133 -4.85 9.70 6.22
N VAL A 134 -4.00 9.40 5.23
CA VAL A 134 -4.24 9.65 3.81
C VAL A 134 -4.23 8.30 3.10
N THR A 135 -5.38 7.86 2.60
CA THR A 135 -5.51 6.60 1.86
C THR A 135 -5.46 6.88 0.37
N PHE A 136 -4.59 6.15 -0.33
CA PHE A 136 -4.52 6.17 -1.79
C PHE A 136 -4.94 4.83 -2.37
N SER A 137 -5.70 4.88 -3.45
CA SER A 137 -6.05 3.70 -4.24
C SER A 137 -6.29 4.04 -5.70
N SER A 138 -6.49 3.01 -6.52
CA SER A 138 -6.72 3.15 -7.95
C SER A 138 -7.32 1.87 -8.52
N ALA A 139 -8.23 2.01 -9.49
CA ALA A 139 -8.73 0.90 -10.31
C ALA A 139 -7.65 0.27 -11.22
N SER A 140 -6.48 0.89 -11.31
CA SER A 140 -5.45 0.53 -12.29
C SER A 140 -4.88 -0.88 -12.11
N LYS A 141 -4.74 -1.37 -10.89
CA LYS A 141 -4.26 -2.73 -10.61
C LYS A 141 -5.39 -3.75 -10.70
N THR A 142 -6.52 -3.42 -10.14
CA THR A 142 -7.71 -4.26 -10.11
C THR A 142 -8.22 -4.59 -11.51
N PHE A 143 -8.34 -3.57 -12.37
CA PHE A 143 -8.97 -3.68 -13.70
C PHE A 143 -7.98 -3.50 -14.86
N ASN A 144 -6.67 -3.69 -14.63
CA ASN A 144 -5.63 -3.61 -15.66
C ASN A 144 -5.62 -2.28 -16.45
N MET A 145 -5.80 -1.16 -15.74
CA MET A 145 -5.93 0.18 -16.33
C MET A 145 -4.72 1.09 -16.04
N ALA A 146 -3.55 0.51 -15.77
CA ALA A 146 -2.37 1.29 -15.35
C ALA A 146 -1.97 2.38 -16.37
N GLY A 147 -2.17 2.12 -17.67
CA GLY A 147 -1.89 3.08 -18.74
C GLY A 147 -2.73 4.36 -18.69
N LEU A 148 -3.85 4.38 -17.98
CA LEU A 148 -4.69 5.57 -17.80
C LEU A 148 -4.18 6.51 -16.70
N ALA A 149 -3.19 6.07 -15.91
CA ALA A 149 -2.48 6.88 -14.92
C ALA A 149 -3.42 7.66 -13.97
N SER A 150 -4.42 7.00 -13.40
CA SER A 150 -5.34 7.61 -12.43
C SER A 150 -5.19 7.02 -11.03
N ALA A 151 -5.53 7.81 -10.04
CA ALA A 151 -5.64 7.41 -8.65
C ALA A 151 -6.62 8.32 -7.92
N TYR A 152 -7.13 7.87 -6.80
CA TYR A 152 -7.92 8.70 -5.90
C TYR A 152 -7.35 8.66 -4.49
N ALA A 153 -7.68 9.70 -3.72
CA ALA A 153 -7.29 9.84 -2.32
C ALA A 153 -8.52 9.99 -1.44
N VAL A 154 -8.55 9.29 -0.32
CA VAL A 154 -9.54 9.48 0.74
C VAL A 154 -8.83 10.16 1.92
N ILE A 155 -9.24 11.40 2.21
CA ILE A 155 -8.64 12.25 3.23
C ILE A 155 -9.78 12.89 4.04
N PRO A 156 -10.26 12.26 5.11
CA PRO A 156 -11.39 12.76 5.90
C PRO A 156 -11.11 14.11 6.58
N ASN A 157 -9.91 14.29 7.13
CA ASN A 157 -9.51 15.54 7.79
C ASN A 157 -9.44 16.70 6.80
N ALA A 158 -10.22 17.75 7.03
CA ALA A 158 -10.32 18.88 6.12
C ALA A 158 -9.02 19.70 6.00
N GLU A 159 -8.24 19.83 7.08
CA GLU A 159 -6.97 20.57 7.06
C GLU A 159 -5.90 19.77 6.31
N VAL A 160 -5.81 18.46 6.56
CA VAL A 160 -4.91 17.53 5.84
C VAL A 160 -5.26 17.55 4.36
N ARG A 161 -6.54 17.42 4.04
CA ARG A 161 -7.03 17.45 2.66
C ARG A 161 -6.69 18.77 1.96
N LYS A 162 -6.90 19.90 2.63
CA LYS A 162 -6.55 21.22 2.07
C LYS A 162 -5.06 21.33 1.76
N LYS A 163 -4.18 20.95 2.69
CA LYS A 163 -2.72 20.98 2.47
C LYS A 163 -2.30 20.09 1.30
N PHE A 164 -2.88 18.91 1.19
CA PHE A 164 -2.61 18.01 0.07
C PHE A 164 -3.07 18.61 -1.27
N LEU A 165 -4.28 19.16 -1.31
CA LEU A 165 -4.83 19.79 -2.53
C LEU A 165 -4.04 21.03 -2.93
N ASP A 166 -3.69 21.90 -2.00
CA ASP A 166 -2.87 23.09 -2.29
C ASP A 166 -1.53 22.68 -2.95
N LYS A 167 -0.96 21.55 -2.53
CA LYS A 167 0.28 21.03 -3.11
C LYS A 167 0.05 20.48 -4.52
N THR A 168 -0.99 19.69 -4.73
CA THR A 168 -1.32 19.12 -6.06
C THR A 168 -1.70 20.18 -7.07
N VAL A 169 -2.45 21.22 -6.66
CA VAL A 169 -2.76 22.39 -7.49
C VAL A 169 -1.47 23.13 -7.87
N GLY A 170 -0.57 23.34 -6.92
CA GLY A 170 0.71 24.03 -7.18
C GLY A 170 1.59 23.34 -8.22
N TYR A 171 1.44 22.02 -8.39
CA TYR A 171 2.13 21.23 -9.43
C TYR A 171 1.28 20.96 -10.67
N MET A 172 0.07 21.54 -10.77
CA MET A 172 -0.88 21.31 -11.88
C MET A 172 -1.22 19.81 -12.07
N LEU A 173 -1.32 19.05 -10.98
CA LEU A 173 -1.60 17.62 -11.00
C LEU A 173 -3.05 17.26 -10.61
N THR A 174 -3.95 18.24 -10.68
CA THR A 174 -5.37 18.07 -10.36
C THR A 174 -6.18 17.52 -11.52
N ASP A 175 -5.77 17.83 -12.74
CA ASP A 175 -6.48 17.41 -13.94
C ASP A 175 -6.02 16.01 -14.37
N GLY A 176 -6.97 15.10 -14.38
CA GLY A 176 -6.74 13.73 -14.81
C GLY A 176 -7.04 13.53 -16.29
N ASN A 177 -6.75 12.34 -16.77
CA ASN A 177 -7.17 11.90 -18.09
C ASN A 177 -8.70 11.68 -18.11
N VAL A 178 -9.41 12.31 -19.03
CA VAL A 178 -10.88 12.21 -19.18
C VAL A 178 -11.33 10.74 -19.29
N PHE A 179 -10.61 9.92 -20.07
CA PHE A 179 -10.94 8.51 -20.21
C PHE A 179 -10.75 7.74 -18.88
N ALA A 180 -9.79 8.14 -18.05
CA ALA A 180 -9.55 7.50 -16.76
C ALA A 180 -10.75 7.67 -15.82
N PHE A 181 -11.39 8.83 -15.78
CA PHE A 181 -12.59 9.04 -14.96
C PHE A 181 -13.73 8.14 -15.37
N GLN A 182 -14.09 8.17 -16.66
CA GLN A 182 -15.18 7.36 -17.20
C GLN A 182 -14.91 5.85 -17.02
N THR A 183 -13.68 5.41 -17.31
CA THR A 183 -13.31 4.01 -17.20
C THR A 183 -13.29 3.56 -15.73
N THR A 184 -12.85 4.41 -14.80
CA THR A 184 -12.87 4.07 -13.36
C THR A 184 -14.30 3.87 -12.87
N VAL A 185 -15.22 4.77 -13.24
CA VAL A 185 -16.66 4.64 -12.89
C VAL A 185 -17.21 3.34 -13.48
N ALA A 186 -17.02 3.11 -14.78
CA ALA A 186 -17.53 1.91 -15.44
C ALA A 186 -16.95 0.61 -14.84
N ALA A 187 -15.66 0.63 -14.48
CA ALA A 187 -15.00 -0.53 -13.87
C ALA A 187 -15.62 -0.90 -12.51
N TYR A 188 -15.85 0.09 -11.65
CA TYR A 188 -16.45 -0.17 -10.33
C TYR A 188 -17.96 -0.44 -10.38
N GLU A 189 -18.69 0.15 -11.34
CA GLU A 189 -20.14 -0.08 -11.48
C GLU A 189 -20.48 -1.40 -12.20
N GLN A 190 -19.61 -1.89 -13.09
CA GLN A 190 -19.94 -2.99 -14.00
C GLN A 190 -18.90 -4.13 -13.97
N GLY A 191 -17.80 -3.97 -13.27
CA GLY A 191 -16.66 -4.91 -13.30
C GLY A 191 -16.69 -6.03 -12.25
N GLU A 192 -17.74 -6.17 -11.43
CA GLU A 192 -17.78 -7.12 -10.32
C GLU A 192 -17.63 -8.58 -10.78
N GLU A 193 -18.36 -8.99 -11.82
CA GLU A 193 -18.25 -10.33 -12.36
C GLU A 193 -16.86 -10.61 -12.93
N TRP A 194 -16.31 -9.67 -13.68
CA TRP A 194 -14.96 -9.76 -14.22
C TRP A 194 -13.91 -9.91 -13.10
N LEU A 195 -14.02 -9.12 -12.04
CA LEU A 195 -13.12 -9.19 -10.89
C LEU A 195 -13.21 -10.54 -10.18
N SER A 196 -14.42 -11.05 -9.96
CA SER A 196 -14.62 -12.36 -9.35
C SER A 196 -13.97 -13.50 -10.16
N GLN A 197 -14.11 -13.47 -11.49
CA GLN A 197 -13.46 -14.42 -12.39
C GLN A 197 -11.93 -14.27 -12.37
N LEU A 198 -11.42 -13.02 -12.34
CA LEU A 198 -10.00 -12.73 -12.24
C LEU A 198 -9.40 -13.29 -10.94
N LEU A 199 -10.03 -13.06 -9.79
CA LEU A 199 -9.55 -13.55 -8.49
C LEU A 199 -9.48 -15.08 -8.48
N SER A 200 -10.48 -15.75 -9.03
CA SER A 200 -10.48 -17.22 -9.20
C SER A 200 -9.33 -17.69 -10.09
N TYR A 201 -9.09 -17.00 -11.20
CA TYR A 201 -7.99 -17.29 -12.11
C TYR A 201 -6.61 -17.09 -11.47
N ILE A 202 -6.43 -15.99 -10.75
CA ILE A 202 -5.19 -15.72 -10.00
C ILE A 202 -4.94 -16.81 -8.97
N GLN A 203 -5.96 -17.21 -8.21
CA GLN A 203 -5.83 -18.29 -7.22
C GLN A 203 -5.41 -19.61 -7.88
N GLY A 204 -5.98 -19.94 -9.04
CA GLY A 204 -5.58 -21.11 -9.83
C GLY A 204 -4.11 -21.05 -10.27
N ASN A 205 -3.65 -19.88 -10.72
CA ASN A 205 -2.25 -19.68 -11.12
C ASN A 205 -1.28 -19.79 -9.92
N ILE A 206 -1.65 -19.26 -8.76
CA ILE A 206 -0.86 -19.37 -7.53
C ILE A 206 -0.74 -20.84 -7.12
N ASN A 207 -1.85 -21.58 -7.11
CA ASN A 207 -1.86 -23.00 -6.77
C ASN A 207 -0.98 -23.83 -7.73
N TYR A 208 -1.08 -23.55 -9.03
CA TYR A 208 -0.23 -24.22 -10.04
C TYR A 208 1.26 -23.89 -9.80
N LEU A 209 1.60 -22.63 -9.59
CA LEU A 209 2.98 -22.19 -9.38
C LEU A 209 3.59 -22.83 -8.14
N THR A 210 2.88 -22.83 -7.02
CA THR A 210 3.37 -23.41 -5.76
C THR A 210 3.58 -24.90 -5.87
N GLN A 211 2.63 -25.62 -6.47
CA GLN A 211 2.78 -27.06 -6.75
C GLN A 211 3.98 -27.35 -7.65
N TYR A 212 4.18 -26.54 -8.68
CA TYR A 212 5.34 -26.70 -9.57
C TYR A 212 6.67 -26.49 -8.84
N ILE A 213 6.76 -25.45 -7.99
CA ILE A 213 7.95 -25.17 -7.19
C ILE A 213 8.24 -26.34 -6.26
N ASP A 214 7.24 -26.82 -5.52
CA ASP A 214 7.40 -27.92 -4.56
C ASP A 214 7.91 -29.20 -5.24
N GLN A 215 7.45 -29.46 -6.46
CA GLN A 215 7.83 -30.67 -7.20
C GLN A 215 9.16 -30.58 -7.94
N HIS A 216 9.50 -29.39 -8.45
CA HIS A 216 10.62 -29.24 -9.40
C HIS A 216 11.74 -28.34 -8.90
N LEU A 217 11.47 -27.45 -7.92
CA LEU A 217 12.41 -26.44 -7.43
C LEU A 217 12.45 -26.40 -5.88
N PRO A 218 12.74 -27.52 -5.21
CA PRO A 218 12.57 -27.67 -3.76
C PRO A 218 13.48 -26.73 -2.91
N LYS A 219 14.45 -26.08 -3.53
CA LYS A 219 15.31 -25.07 -2.87
C LYS A 219 14.74 -23.66 -2.93
N VAL A 220 13.81 -23.39 -3.82
CA VAL A 220 13.18 -22.08 -3.95
C VAL A 220 12.13 -21.92 -2.86
N LYS A 221 12.26 -20.85 -2.07
CA LYS A 221 11.28 -20.52 -1.03
C LYS A 221 10.30 -19.47 -1.56
N TYR A 222 9.07 -19.54 -1.10
CA TYR A 222 8.03 -18.58 -1.46
C TYR A 222 7.08 -18.36 -0.30
N ILE A 223 6.34 -17.26 -0.37
CA ILE A 223 5.21 -16.99 0.52
C ILE A 223 3.96 -17.05 -0.34
N VAL A 224 2.96 -17.84 0.09
CA VAL A 224 1.66 -17.86 -0.59
C VAL A 224 0.98 -16.52 -0.38
N PRO A 225 0.72 -15.75 -1.45
CA PRO A 225 0.14 -14.43 -1.29
C PRO A 225 -1.34 -14.51 -0.87
N GLN A 226 -1.72 -13.61 0.02
CA GLN A 226 -3.10 -13.42 0.50
C GLN A 226 -3.83 -12.36 -0.36
N ALA A 227 -3.09 -11.62 -1.15
CA ALA A 227 -3.60 -10.59 -2.06
C ALA A 227 -2.65 -10.37 -3.24
N SER A 228 -3.14 -9.71 -4.28
CA SER A 228 -2.39 -9.39 -5.48
C SER A 228 -2.16 -10.61 -6.39
N TYR A 229 -1.56 -10.34 -7.54
CA TYR A 229 -1.12 -11.34 -8.54
C TYR A 229 0.40 -11.54 -8.51
N LEU A 230 1.07 -11.10 -7.43
CA LEU A 230 2.52 -11.18 -7.28
C LEU A 230 2.88 -12.33 -6.33
N VAL A 231 3.80 -13.18 -6.75
CA VAL A 231 4.41 -14.19 -5.89
C VAL A 231 5.88 -13.84 -5.69
N PHE A 232 6.29 -13.65 -4.45
CA PHE A 232 7.66 -13.27 -4.09
C PHE A 232 8.47 -14.54 -3.85
N LEU A 233 9.42 -14.81 -4.74
CA LEU A 233 10.26 -16.00 -4.70
C LEU A 233 11.63 -15.67 -4.12
N ASP A 234 12.15 -16.54 -3.27
CA ASP A 234 13.51 -16.45 -2.70
C ASP A 234 14.39 -17.56 -3.29
N PHE A 235 15.37 -17.13 -4.08
CA PHE A 235 16.38 -18.00 -4.70
C PHE A 235 17.71 -18.02 -3.92
N ARG A 236 17.77 -17.39 -2.76
CA ARG A 236 18.95 -17.48 -1.88
C ARG A 236 18.97 -18.87 -1.25
N GLU A 237 20.14 -19.48 -1.18
CA GLU A 237 20.35 -20.85 -0.71
C GLU A 237 19.96 -21.07 0.77
#